data_d9f9c24a73b0a60417e73c17bf5665aa
#
_entry.id   d9f9c24a73b0a60417e73c17bf5665aa
#
_cell.length_a   1.000
_cell.length_b   1.000
_cell.length_c   1.000
_cell.angle_alpha   90.00
_cell.angle_beta   90.00
_cell.angle_gamma   90.00
#
_symmetry.space_group_name_H-M   'P 1'
#
loop_
_entity.id
_entity.type
_entity.pdbx_description
1 polymer ?
#
loop_
_entity_poly.entity_id
_entity_poly.type
_entity_poly.pdbx_seq_one_letter_code
_entity_poly.pdbx_strand_id
1 'polypeptide(L)'
;MKKLFAVTIFGLLLLAPVFAMGATFTGSIQGFTCVTQGKTCPIGQEDPMAAAENVFVLLVDAAKGEYYFLPGIDKAALVRHINEQIKVNGDLDKKYRSIKVKEIVNSKGKTVWSRAMEDEMQRLLNAE
;
A
#
# COMPACT_ATOMS: atom_id res chain seq x y z
N MET A 1 -67.88 -3.41 7.43
CA MET A 1 -66.74 -4.07 8.06
C MET A 1 -65.47 -3.72 7.28
N LYS A 2 -64.69 -2.87 7.85
CA LYS A 2 -63.43 -2.45 7.23
C LYS A 2 -62.36 -3.38 7.75
N LYS A 3 -61.81 -4.22 6.88
CA LYS A 3 -60.62 -5.02 7.21
C LYS A 3 -59.43 -4.14 7.06
N LEU A 4 -58.83 -3.80 8.17
CA LEU A 4 -57.52 -3.15 8.26
C LEU A 4 -56.48 -4.20 7.87
N PHE A 5 -55.93 -4.11 6.67
CA PHE A 5 -54.69 -4.78 6.31
C PHE A 5 -53.55 -3.99 6.89
N ALA A 6 -53.05 -4.44 8.03
CA ALA A 6 -51.77 -4.02 8.53
C ALA A 6 -50.71 -4.63 7.60
N VAL A 7 -50.24 -3.83 6.64
CA VAL A 7 -49.02 -4.17 5.90
C VAL A 7 -47.87 -3.93 6.81
N THR A 8 -47.46 -4.99 7.47
CA THR A 8 -46.19 -5.02 8.19
C THR A 8 -45.08 -5.04 7.15
N ILE A 9 -44.58 -3.86 6.81
CA ILE A 9 -43.35 -3.76 6.02
C ILE A 9 -42.23 -4.19 6.96
N PHE A 10 -41.89 -5.45 6.88
CA PHE A 10 -40.69 -6.00 7.50
C PHE A 10 -39.53 -5.44 6.69
N GLY A 11 -38.98 -4.31 7.16
CA GLY A 11 -37.77 -3.76 6.64
C GLY A 11 -36.63 -4.75 6.86
N LEU A 12 -36.38 -5.55 5.83
CA LEU A 12 -35.19 -6.38 5.77
C LEU A 12 -33.98 -5.44 5.67
N LEU A 13 -33.46 -5.07 6.83
CA LEU A 13 -32.18 -4.37 6.92
C LEU A 13 -31.13 -5.33 6.38
N LEU A 14 -30.85 -5.21 5.09
CA LEU A 14 -29.70 -5.82 4.47
C LEU A 14 -28.46 -5.19 5.13
N LEU A 15 -28.01 -5.80 6.21
CA LEU A 15 -26.65 -5.63 6.69
C LEU A 15 -25.73 -6.16 5.57
N ALA A 16 -25.46 -5.30 4.60
CA ALA A 16 -24.38 -5.55 3.68
C ALA A 16 -23.10 -5.68 4.54
N PRO A 17 -22.36 -6.79 4.42
CA PRO A 17 -21.09 -6.89 5.12
C PRO A 17 -20.25 -5.74 4.61
N VAL A 18 -19.88 -4.82 5.51
CA VAL A 18 -18.86 -3.81 5.23
C VAL A 18 -17.56 -4.59 5.16
N PHE A 19 -17.24 -5.12 4.00
CA PHE A 19 -15.86 -5.51 3.73
C PHE A 19 -15.04 -4.24 3.89
N ALA A 20 -14.14 -4.22 4.85
CA ALA A 20 -13.10 -3.22 4.92
C ALA A 20 -12.27 -3.40 3.66
N MET A 21 -12.70 -2.76 2.57
CA MET A 21 -11.93 -2.71 1.33
C MET A 21 -10.72 -1.86 1.66
N GLY A 22 -9.53 -2.47 1.67
CA GLY A 22 -8.28 -1.75 1.80
C GLY A 22 -8.25 -0.62 0.76
N ALA A 23 -7.73 0.53 1.15
CA ALA A 23 -7.59 1.64 0.25
C ALA A 23 -6.48 1.36 -0.77
N THR A 24 -6.56 2.02 -1.93
CA THR A 24 -5.52 2.01 -2.96
C THR A 24 -4.83 3.35 -2.97
N PHE A 25 -3.50 3.31 -2.90
CA PHE A 25 -2.65 4.49 -2.96
C PHE A 25 -1.77 4.42 -4.19
N THR A 26 -1.71 5.50 -4.95
CA THR A 26 -0.84 5.59 -6.12
C THR A 26 0.28 6.57 -5.83
N GLY A 27 1.50 6.18 -6.13
CA GLY A 27 2.68 7.01 -5.92
C GLY A 27 3.95 6.34 -6.41
N SER A 28 5.08 6.88 -6.03
CA SER A 28 6.39 6.33 -6.34
C SER A 28 7.15 5.92 -5.09
N ILE A 29 7.96 4.87 -5.20
CA ILE A 29 8.89 4.49 -4.14
C ILE A 29 10.05 5.48 -4.14
N GLN A 30 10.31 6.07 -2.98
CA GLN A 30 11.38 7.03 -2.76
C GLN A 30 12.12 6.71 -1.46
N GLY A 31 13.38 7.09 -1.38
CA GLY A 31 14.11 7.07 -0.11
C GLY A 31 13.54 8.11 0.86
N PHE A 32 13.41 7.75 2.12
CA PHE A 32 12.91 8.66 3.16
C PHE A 32 13.74 9.94 3.26
N THR A 33 15.07 9.82 3.18
CA THR A 33 15.97 10.98 3.19
C THR A 33 15.73 11.92 2.02
N CYS A 34 15.50 11.37 0.82
CA CYS A 34 15.20 12.19 -0.36
C CYS A 34 13.90 12.98 -0.17
N VAL A 35 12.85 12.31 0.28
CA VAL A 35 11.52 12.94 0.48
C VAL A 35 11.57 14.04 1.54
N THR A 36 12.26 13.83 2.65
CA THR A 36 12.38 14.83 3.72
C THR A 36 13.21 16.05 3.31
N GLN A 37 14.05 15.91 2.29
CA GLN A 37 14.78 17.02 1.68
C GLN A 37 14.02 17.70 0.54
N GLY A 38 12.79 17.29 0.27
CA GLY A 38 11.98 17.82 -0.82
C GLY A 38 12.45 17.42 -2.22
N LYS A 39 13.15 16.30 -2.32
CA LYS A 39 13.71 15.77 -3.58
C LYS A 39 13.17 14.38 -3.87
N THR A 40 13.14 14.03 -5.16
CA THR A 40 13.00 12.63 -5.57
C THR A 40 14.36 11.97 -5.58
N CYS A 41 14.40 10.64 -5.35
CA CYS A 41 15.64 9.91 -5.50
C CYS A 41 16.15 10.03 -6.94
N PRO A 42 17.44 10.28 -7.15
CA PRO A 42 18.02 10.28 -8.48
C PRO A 42 17.81 8.92 -9.16
N ILE A 43 17.60 8.95 -10.47
CA ILE A 43 17.39 7.75 -11.27
C ILE A 43 18.75 7.11 -11.54
N GLY A 44 18.90 5.85 -11.17
CA GLY A 44 20.07 5.03 -11.46
C GLY A 44 20.50 4.23 -10.23
N GLN A 45 20.95 3.00 -10.47
CA GLN A 45 21.43 2.09 -9.42
C GLN A 45 22.78 2.54 -8.82
N GLU A 46 23.38 3.56 -9.40
CA GLU A 46 24.71 4.07 -9.03
C GLU A 46 24.67 5.25 -8.08
N ASP A 47 23.47 5.68 -7.66
CA ASP A 47 23.38 6.79 -6.73
C ASP A 47 23.76 6.35 -5.30
N PRO A 48 24.81 6.94 -4.74
CA PRO A 48 25.22 6.64 -3.37
C PRO A 48 24.14 6.90 -2.33
N MET A 49 23.24 7.87 -2.58
CA MET A 49 22.13 8.19 -1.68
C MET A 49 21.11 7.06 -1.64
N ALA A 50 20.73 6.51 -2.80
CA ALA A 50 19.80 5.38 -2.85
C ALA A 50 20.42 4.11 -2.24
N ALA A 51 21.70 3.89 -2.44
CA ALA A 51 22.41 2.76 -1.86
C ALA A 51 22.55 2.86 -0.34
N ALA A 52 22.71 4.08 0.21
CA ALA A 52 22.80 4.34 1.62
C ALA A 52 21.47 4.42 2.34
N GLU A 53 20.36 4.52 1.61
CA GLU A 53 19.02 4.64 2.19
C GLU A 53 18.60 3.34 2.88
N ASN A 54 18.09 3.46 4.09
CA ASN A 54 17.61 2.32 4.86
C ASN A 54 16.09 2.23 4.92
N VAL A 55 15.39 3.33 4.65
CA VAL A 55 13.94 3.42 4.72
C VAL A 55 13.39 3.94 3.40
N PHE A 56 12.51 3.18 2.80
CA PHE A 56 11.77 3.57 1.60
C PHE A 56 10.32 3.86 1.95
N VAL A 57 9.75 4.85 1.29
CA VAL A 57 8.39 5.31 1.48
C VAL A 57 7.64 5.38 0.15
N LEU A 58 6.32 5.40 0.22
CA LEU A 58 5.47 5.72 -0.92
C LEU A 58 5.20 7.23 -0.93
N LEU A 59 5.72 7.92 -1.94
CA LEU A 59 5.45 9.34 -2.16
C LEU A 59 4.19 9.48 -3.01
N VAL A 60 3.11 9.96 -2.39
CA VAL A 60 1.80 10.11 -3.04
C VAL A 60 1.65 11.48 -3.68
N ASP A 61 2.06 12.52 -3.00
CA ASP A 61 1.99 13.91 -3.50
C ASP A 61 3.27 14.66 -3.14
N ALA A 62 4.12 14.85 -4.14
CA ALA A 62 5.41 15.53 -3.96
C ALA A 62 5.23 17.02 -3.62
N ALA A 63 4.21 17.67 -4.17
CA ALA A 63 3.95 19.10 -3.92
C ALA A 63 3.54 19.37 -2.48
N LYS A 64 2.79 18.42 -1.88
CA LYS A 64 2.34 18.49 -0.48
C LYS A 64 3.30 17.81 0.49
N GLY A 65 4.33 17.11 0.01
CA GLY A 65 5.18 16.27 0.84
C GLY A 65 4.42 15.12 1.49
N GLU A 66 3.40 14.58 0.83
CA GLU A 66 2.58 13.49 1.34
C GLU A 66 3.21 12.16 1.01
N TYR A 67 3.65 11.45 2.04
CA TYR A 67 4.26 10.14 1.93
C TYR A 67 3.80 9.21 3.05
N TYR A 68 3.93 7.91 2.81
CA TYR A 68 3.58 6.87 3.78
C TYR A 68 4.68 5.83 3.90
N PHE A 69 4.91 5.37 5.14
CA PHE A 69 5.78 4.24 5.42
C PHE A 69 5.12 2.93 4.98
N LEU A 70 5.94 1.96 4.57
CA LEU A 70 5.51 0.64 4.11
C LEU A 70 6.15 -0.44 5.01
N PRO A 71 5.70 -0.58 6.27
CA PRO A 71 6.30 -1.52 7.21
C PRO A 71 6.07 -2.96 6.78
N GLY A 72 7.02 -3.84 7.14
CA GLY A 72 6.91 -5.27 6.90
C GLY A 72 7.21 -5.71 5.48
N ILE A 73 7.76 -4.83 4.65
CA ILE A 73 8.25 -5.16 3.31
C ILE A 73 9.78 -5.06 3.31
N ASP A 74 10.43 -6.07 2.76
CA ASP A 74 11.89 -6.06 2.65
C ASP A 74 12.35 -4.87 1.78
N LYS A 75 13.36 -4.18 2.24
CA LYS A 75 14.02 -3.10 1.52
C LYS A 75 14.42 -3.53 0.10
N ALA A 76 14.93 -4.76 -0.07
CA ALA A 76 15.33 -5.28 -1.37
C ALA A 76 14.16 -5.37 -2.37
N ALA A 77 12.94 -5.60 -1.88
CA ALA A 77 11.77 -5.59 -2.73
C ALA A 77 11.39 -4.18 -3.18
N LEU A 78 11.51 -3.20 -2.30
CA LEU A 78 11.16 -1.80 -2.58
C LEU A 78 12.18 -1.10 -3.48
N VAL A 79 13.48 -1.33 -3.26
CA VAL A 79 14.55 -0.64 -3.99
C VAL A 79 14.49 -0.87 -5.50
N ARG A 80 13.96 -2.01 -5.92
CA ARG A 80 13.79 -2.35 -7.35
C ARG A 80 12.79 -1.46 -8.07
N HIS A 81 11.94 -0.75 -7.32
CA HIS A 81 10.82 0.03 -7.84
C HIS A 81 10.96 1.53 -7.55
N ILE A 82 12.17 1.98 -7.20
CA ILE A 82 12.45 3.42 -7.01
C ILE A 82 12.06 4.20 -8.27
N ASN A 83 11.35 5.30 -8.06
CA ASN A 83 10.84 6.19 -9.12
C ASN A 83 9.79 5.58 -10.05
N GLU A 84 9.41 4.32 -9.86
CA GLU A 84 8.28 3.76 -10.60
C GLU A 84 6.95 4.23 -10.02
N GLN A 85 5.97 4.51 -10.89
CA GLN A 85 4.59 4.68 -10.48
C GLN A 85 3.99 3.33 -10.13
N ILE A 86 3.59 3.17 -8.89
CA ILE A 86 3.00 1.94 -8.37
C ILE A 86 1.67 2.21 -7.68
N LYS A 87 0.87 1.17 -7.55
CA LYS A 87 -0.34 1.14 -6.74
C LYS A 87 -0.12 0.23 -5.55
N VAL A 88 -0.40 0.75 -4.36
CA VAL A 88 -0.30 0.02 -3.11
C VAL A 88 -1.70 -0.19 -2.56
N ASN A 89 -2.11 -1.43 -2.38
CA ASN A 89 -3.34 -1.81 -1.72
C ASN A 89 -3.06 -2.16 -0.27
N GLY A 90 -3.75 -1.56 0.66
CA GLY A 90 -3.54 -1.82 2.07
C GLY A 90 -4.38 -0.95 2.98
N ASP A 91 -4.14 -1.08 4.27
CA ASP A 91 -4.84 -0.34 5.31
C ASP A 91 -3.96 0.80 5.84
N LEU A 92 -4.49 2.02 5.81
CA LEU A 92 -3.79 3.22 6.27
C LEU A 92 -3.95 3.37 7.78
N ASP A 93 -2.82 3.51 8.47
CA ASP A 93 -2.74 4.04 9.83
C ASP A 93 -2.32 5.51 9.76
N LYS A 94 -3.28 6.40 9.96
CA LYS A 94 -3.05 7.86 9.91
C LYS A 94 -2.13 8.36 11.02
N LYS A 95 -2.15 7.71 12.16
CA LYS A 95 -1.34 8.11 13.32
C LYS A 95 0.15 7.98 13.04
N TYR A 96 0.54 6.89 12.37
CA TYR A 96 1.94 6.58 12.07
C TYR A 96 2.33 6.82 10.62
N ARG A 97 1.43 7.35 9.80
CA ARG A 97 1.63 7.52 8.35
C ARG A 97 2.14 6.25 7.69
N SER A 98 1.54 5.12 8.06
CA SER A 98 1.96 3.81 7.54
C SER A 98 0.81 3.10 6.84
N ILE A 99 1.15 2.33 5.82
CA ILE A 99 0.21 1.48 5.11
C ILE A 99 0.58 0.03 5.39
N LYS A 100 -0.34 -0.72 5.99
CA LYS A 100 -0.22 -2.17 6.08
C LYS A 100 -0.53 -2.76 4.72
N VAL A 101 0.52 -2.99 3.94
CA VAL A 101 0.42 -3.38 2.53
C VAL A 101 -0.06 -4.82 2.40
N LYS A 102 -1.00 -5.03 1.51
CA LYS A 102 -1.47 -6.35 1.07
C LYS A 102 -0.87 -6.73 -0.27
N GLU A 103 -0.77 -5.77 -1.18
CA GLU A 103 -0.31 -5.98 -2.55
C GLU A 103 0.28 -4.69 -3.12
N ILE A 104 1.30 -4.84 -3.96
CA ILE A 104 1.87 -3.77 -4.78
C ILE A 104 1.74 -4.17 -6.24
N VAL A 105 1.18 -3.28 -7.05
CA VAL A 105 0.96 -3.48 -8.49
C VAL A 105 1.72 -2.39 -9.25
N ASN A 106 2.45 -2.78 -10.29
CA ASN A 106 3.17 -1.82 -11.12
C ASN A 106 2.23 -1.11 -12.14
N SER A 107 2.77 -0.18 -12.91
CA SER A 107 2.03 0.58 -13.91
C SER A 107 1.44 -0.28 -15.04
N LYS A 108 1.96 -1.50 -15.23
CA LYS A 108 1.48 -2.48 -16.22
C LYS A 108 0.38 -3.39 -15.68
N GLY A 109 -0.06 -3.20 -14.42
CA GLY A 109 -1.06 -4.03 -13.78
C GLY A 109 -0.54 -5.36 -13.23
N LYS A 110 0.79 -5.54 -13.19
CA LYS A 110 1.41 -6.76 -12.65
C LYS A 110 1.65 -6.61 -11.15
N THR A 111 1.26 -7.61 -10.37
CA THR A 111 1.61 -7.71 -8.95
C THR A 111 3.10 -7.97 -8.82
N VAL A 112 3.81 -7.05 -8.17
CA VAL A 112 5.26 -7.14 -7.95
C VAL A 112 5.62 -7.55 -6.53
N TRP A 113 4.68 -7.40 -5.61
CA TRP A 113 4.78 -7.87 -4.24
C TRP A 113 3.39 -8.13 -3.68
N SER A 114 3.26 -9.17 -2.87
CA SER A 114 2.07 -9.42 -2.07
C SER A 114 2.44 -10.13 -0.76
N ARG A 115 1.58 -10.03 0.23
CA ARG A 115 1.77 -10.76 1.50
C ARG A 115 1.86 -12.26 1.27
N ALA A 116 1.06 -12.79 0.35
CA ALA A 116 1.10 -14.21 0.01
C ALA A 116 2.45 -14.64 -0.59
N MET A 117 3.05 -13.79 -1.44
CA MET A 117 4.39 -14.04 -1.99
C MET A 117 5.46 -14.03 -0.91
N GLU A 118 5.38 -13.09 0.03
CA GLU A 118 6.30 -12.99 1.17
C GLU A 118 6.20 -14.23 2.06
N ASP A 119 4.98 -14.63 2.42
CA ASP A 119 4.73 -15.80 3.27
C ASP A 119 5.23 -17.09 2.61
N GLU A 120 5.09 -17.23 1.30
CA GLU A 120 5.61 -18.36 0.55
C GLU A 120 7.14 -18.38 0.52
N MET A 121 7.76 -17.22 0.30
CA MET A 121 9.20 -17.08 0.35
C MET A 121 9.76 -17.50 1.71
N GLN A 122 9.15 -17.01 2.79
CA GLN A 122 9.55 -17.36 4.16
C GLN A 122 9.37 -18.85 4.43
N ARG A 123 8.31 -19.46 3.92
CA ARG A 123 8.07 -20.89 4.05
C ARG A 123 9.15 -21.72 3.36
N LEU A 124 9.56 -21.33 2.16
CA LEU A 124 10.61 -22.01 1.41
C LEU A 124 11.98 -21.88 2.10
N LEU A 125 12.29 -20.70 2.64
CA LEU A 125 13.55 -20.47 3.37
C LEU A 125 13.64 -21.26 4.68
N ASN A 126 12.51 -21.52 5.32
CA ASN A 126 12.47 -22.25 6.59
C ASN A 126 12.32 -23.78 6.41
N ALA A 127 12.20 -24.25 5.18
CA ALA A 127 12.04 -25.68 4.87
C ALA A 127 13.37 -26.46 4.72
N GLU A 128 14.54 -25.78 4.83
CA GLU A 128 15.88 -26.39 4.76
C GLU A 128 16.38 -26.83 6.16
#